data_8e7ed4e9ccd08649de682ab25a5f234d
#
_entry.id   8e7ed4e9ccd08649de682ab25a5f234d
#
_cell.length_a   1.000
_cell.length_b   1.000
_cell.length_c   1.000
_cell.angle_alpha   90.00
_cell.angle_beta   90.00
_cell.angle_gamma   90.00
#
_symmetry.space_group_name_H-M   'P 1'
#
loop_
_entity.id
_entity.type
_entity.pdbx_description
1 polymer ?
#
loop_
_entity_poly.entity_id
_entity_poly.type
_entity_poly.pdbx_seq_one_letter_code
_entity_poly.pdbx_strand_id
1 'polypeptide(L)'
;MLFHEECISLRYQIDIILNIRIMNKETKFNGTVLNGFLMLFLTLALFIVAIVGIVFAIIQLDESDGACGGWLLGGSILLLVADIVCMCSFLQLEPNEARVITWFGKYSGTFSETGFYWINPFYGTKKVSLRARNLDAEPIKVNDKTGNPIMIGLVLVWKLKDTYKALFEVDTQTMASAPNTVGADTKGLMNALERFVRVQGDAALRQVAGQYAYDNDNEEPTLRSNADEINEQLEQKLDERLALAGIEVVEARINYLAYAPEIAAVMLRRQQADAIIQAREKIVEGAVSMVKMALDKLSSEDIVELDDDKKAAMVSNLLVVLCGDDNAQPVVNTGTLNH
;
A
#
# COMPACT_ATOMS: atom_id res chain seq x y z
N MET A 1 -1.73 -7.79 55.66
CA MET A 1 -1.04 -6.55 55.27
C MET A 1 -0.32 -6.66 53.94
N LEU A 2 0.44 -7.73 53.70
CA LEU A 2 1.15 -7.99 52.41
C LEU A 2 0.23 -8.07 51.18
N PHE A 3 -0.95 -8.69 51.24
CA PHE A 3 -1.91 -8.79 50.15
C PHE A 3 -2.52 -7.45 49.69
N HIS A 4 -2.54 -6.46 50.57
CA HIS A 4 -3.09 -5.13 50.23
C HIS A 4 -2.08 -4.28 49.45
N GLU A 5 -0.78 -4.42 49.72
CA GLU A 5 0.26 -3.72 49.00
C GLU A 5 0.48 -4.29 47.57
N GLU A 6 0.41 -5.61 47.41
CA GLU A 6 0.48 -6.24 46.08
C GLU A 6 -0.71 -5.83 45.20
N CYS A 7 -1.92 -5.74 45.76
CA CYS A 7 -3.11 -5.34 45.02
C CYS A 7 -3.05 -3.86 44.59
N ILE A 8 -2.47 -2.98 45.39
CA ILE A 8 -2.25 -1.55 45.05
C ILE A 8 -1.15 -1.43 43.99
N SER A 9 -0.06 -2.19 44.09
CA SER A 9 1.01 -2.22 43.10
C SER A 9 0.50 -2.73 41.72
N LEU A 10 -0.30 -3.79 41.70
CA LEU A 10 -0.91 -4.34 40.48
C LEU A 10 -1.89 -3.31 39.84
N ARG A 11 -2.69 -2.65 40.66
CA ARG A 11 -3.63 -1.63 40.18
C ARG A 11 -2.89 -0.43 39.60
N TYR A 12 -1.81 0.00 40.22
CA TYR A 12 -0.94 1.07 39.73
C TYR A 12 -0.23 0.68 38.42
N GLN A 13 0.23 -0.57 38.30
CA GLN A 13 0.81 -1.11 37.07
C GLN A 13 -0.25 -1.23 35.95
N ILE A 14 -1.45 -1.65 36.27
CA ILE A 14 -2.56 -1.73 35.33
C ILE A 14 -2.97 -0.32 34.86
N ASP A 15 -3.06 0.64 35.77
CA ASP A 15 -3.36 2.03 35.44
C ASP A 15 -2.27 2.69 34.60
N ILE A 16 -1.00 2.39 34.87
CA ILE A 16 0.13 2.82 34.01
C ILE A 16 0.05 2.19 32.63
N ILE A 17 -0.19 0.89 32.54
CA ILE A 17 -0.31 0.17 31.27
C ILE A 17 -1.56 0.65 30.48
N LEU A 18 -2.68 0.89 31.18
CA LEU A 18 -3.89 1.46 30.57
C LEU A 18 -3.66 2.90 30.08
N ASN A 19 -3.00 3.74 30.89
CA ASN A 19 -2.65 5.11 30.50
C ASN A 19 -1.65 5.14 29.33
N ILE A 20 -0.66 4.25 29.30
CA ILE A 20 0.26 4.11 28.16
C ILE A 20 -0.50 3.65 26.91
N ARG A 21 -1.45 2.72 27.05
CA ARG A 21 -2.28 2.23 25.95
C ARG A 21 -3.30 3.25 25.44
N ILE A 22 -3.79 4.14 26.33
CA ILE A 22 -4.68 5.26 26.00
C ILE A 22 -3.88 6.41 25.37
N MET A 23 -2.63 6.62 25.78
CA MET A 23 -1.74 7.64 25.22
C MET A 23 -1.28 7.32 23.78
N ASN A 24 -1.31 6.05 23.37
CA ASN A 24 -0.89 5.62 22.03
C ASN A 24 -2.04 5.57 21.01
N LYS A 25 -3.16 6.25 21.27
CA LYS A 25 -4.29 6.30 20.35
C LYS A 25 -4.50 7.72 19.86
N GLU A 26 -4.73 7.84 18.55
CA GLU A 26 -5.12 9.13 17.96
C GLU A 26 -6.36 9.69 18.65
N THR A 27 -6.27 10.91 19.16
CA THR A 27 -7.38 11.61 19.79
C THR A 27 -7.70 12.87 19.01
N LYS A 28 -9.00 13.19 18.89
CA LYS A 28 -9.41 14.49 18.34
C LYS A 28 -8.93 15.60 19.27
N PHE A 29 -8.51 16.70 18.64
CA PHE A 29 -8.12 17.89 19.40
C PHE A 29 -9.34 18.52 20.10
N ASN A 30 -9.28 18.62 21.43
CA ASN A 30 -10.35 19.21 22.28
C ASN A 30 -10.01 20.61 22.79
N GLY A 31 -8.95 21.25 22.24
CA GLY A 31 -8.60 22.62 22.63
C GLY A 31 -9.50 23.68 22.01
N THR A 32 -9.31 24.94 22.44
CA THR A 32 -10.05 26.08 21.89
C THR A 32 -9.65 26.33 20.44
N VAL A 33 -10.58 26.12 19.53
CA VAL A 33 -10.47 26.46 18.12
C VAL A 33 -11.51 27.55 17.82
N LEU A 34 -11.05 28.69 17.36
CA LEU A 34 -11.92 29.83 17.04
C LEU A 34 -12.02 30.00 15.52
N ASN A 35 -13.11 30.59 15.08
CA ASN A 35 -13.30 30.91 13.67
C ASN A 35 -12.22 31.89 13.20
N GLY A 36 -11.43 31.50 12.18
CA GLY A 36 -10.29 32.27 11.69
C GLY A 36 -10.70 33.64 11.13
N PHE A 37 -11.86 33.76 10.47
CA PHE A 37 -12.31 35.04 9.95
C PHE A 37 -12.65 36.05 11.05
N LEU A 38 -13.33 35.59 12.12
CA LEU A 38 -13.65 36.45 13.25
C LEU A 38 -12.38 36.94 13.94
N MET A 39 -11.43 36.03 14.18
CA MET A 39 -10.15 36.36 14.80
C MET A 39 -9.31 37.28 13.91
N LEU A 40 -9.36 37.11 12.60
CA LEU A 40 -8.63 37.98 11.66
C LEU A 40 -9.14 39.43 11.71
N PHE A 41 -10.47 39.64 11.77
CA PHE A 41 -11.03 40.98 11.97
C PHE A 41 -10.65 41.58 13.32
N LEU A 42 -10.63 40.75 14.36
CA LEU A 42 -10.28 41.19 15.71
C LEU A 42 -8.80 41.57 15.81
N THR A 43 -7.88 40.77 15.28
CA THR A 43 -6.44 41.08 15.25
C THR A 43 -6.17 42.33 14.39
N LEU A 44 -6.84 42.47 13.24
CA LEU A 44 -6.71 43.68 12.39
C LEU A 44 -7.18 44.93 13.13
N ALA A 45 -8.29 44.86 13.86
CA ALA A 45 -8.76 45.98 14.67
C ALA A 45 -7.80 46.34 15.82
N LEU A 46 -7.26 45.31 16.53
CA LEU A 46 -6.24 45.49 17.57
C LEU A 46 -4.95 46.11 17.02
N PHE A 47 -4.52 45.68 15.83
CA PHE A 47 -3.36 46.21 15.15
C PHE A 47 -3.52 47.74 14.87
N ILE A 48 -4.69 48.12 14.36
CA ILE A 48 -5.00 49.55 14.13
C ILE A 48 -4.99 50.33 15.44
N VAL A 49 -5.61 49.81 16.51
CA VAL A 49 -5.64 50.42 17.82
C VAL A 49 -4.22 50.56 18.40
N ALA A 50 -3.34 49.58 18.20
CA ALA A 50 -1.96 49.65 18.66
C ALA A 50 -1.18 50.77 17.94
N ILE A 51 -1.34 50.91 16.62
CA ILE A 51 -0.70 51.99 15.85
C ILE A 51 -1.20 53.35 16.27
N VAL A 52 -2.52 53.51 16.40
CA VAL A 52 -3.11 54.81 16.87
C VAL A 52 -2.64 55.14 18.26
N GLY A 53 -2.56 54.10 19.16
CA GLY A 53 -2.01 54.26 20.51
C GLY A 53 -0.56 54.73 20.52
N ILE A 54 0.29 54.20 19.65
CA ILE A 54 1.70 54.62 19.53
C ILE A 54 1.76 56.08 19.04
N VAL A 55 1.00 56.45 18.01
CA VAL A 55 0.98 57.85 17.50
C VAL A 55 0.51 58.82 18.57
N PHE A 56 -0.57 58.47 19.29
CA PHE A 56 -1.09 59.32 20.39
C PHE A 56 -0.10 59.42 21.55
N ALA A 57 0.61 58.36 21.91
CA ALA A 57 1.64 58.34 22.95
C ALA A 57 2.82 59.22 22.58
N ILE A 58 3.23 59.28 21.30
CA ILE A 58 4.30 60.14 20.84
C ILE A 58 3.89 61.63 20.93
N ILE A 59 2.65 61.97 20.52
CA ILE A 59 2.13 63.34 20.67
C ILE A 59 2.06 63.79 22.10
N GLN A 60 1.64 62.93 23.04
CA GLN A 60 1.60 63.20 24.48
C GLN A 60 3.00 63.37 25.10
N LEU A 61 4.02 62.72 24.58
CA LEU A 61 5.41 62.89 25.02
C LEU A 61 5.96 64.27 24.65
N ASP A 62 5.43 64.89 23.59
CA ASP A 62 5.86 66.21 23.14
C ASP A 62 5.12 67.35 23.85
N GLU A 63 3.89 67.14 24.37
CA GLU A 63 3.03 68.19 24.96
C GLU A 63 3.02 68.28 26.50
N SER A 64 3.36 67.22 27.25
CA SER A 64 3.25 67.22 28.73
C SER A 64 4.34 66.37 29.43
N ASP A 65 4.57 66.59 30.73
CA ASP A 65 5.50 65.91 31.63
C ASP A 65 5.54 64.40 31.32
N GLY A 66 6.64 63.93 30.74
CA GLY A 66 6.84 62.67 30.01
C GLY A 66 6.49 61.32 30.67
N ALA A 67 5.93 61.32 31.88
CA ALA A 67 5.64 60.10 32.61
C ALA A 67 4.41 59.36 32.05
N CYS A 68 3.32 60.06 31.70
CA CYS A 68 2.08 59.47 31.21
C CYS A 68 2.22 58.94 29.75
N GLY A 69 2.92 59.69 28.89
CA GLY A 69 3.24 59.33 27.52
C GLY A 69 4.11 58.05 27.45
N GLY A 70 5.09 57.93 28.39
CA GLY A 70 5.94 56.74 28.44
C GLY A 70 5.21 55.45 28.75
N TRP A 71 4.25 55.47 29.71
CA TRP A 71 3.42 54.28 30.02
C TRP A 71 2.48 53.90 28.85
N LEU A 72 1.88 54.87 28.16
CA LEU A 72 1.05 54.66 27.01
C LEU A 72 1.86 54.08 25.82
N LEU A 73 3.06 54.58 25.59
CA LEU A 73 3.96 54.07 24.58
C LEU A 73 4.38 52.62 24.84
N GLY A 74 4.79 52.32 26.09
CA GLY A 74 5.13 50.96 26.51
C GLY A 74 3.97 49.97 26.37
N GLY A 75 2.75 50.39 26.78
CA GLY A 75 1.55 49.59 26.64
C GLY A 75 1.16 49.30 25.18
N SER A 76 1.25 50.31 24.28
CA SER A 76 0.95 50.13 22.87
C SER A 76 1.96 49.25 22.14
N ILE A 77 3.24 49.32 22.48
CA ILE A 77 4.27 48.43 21.94
C ILE A 77 4.04 47.01 22.40
N LEU A 78 3.72 46.77 23.66
CA LEU A 78 3.43 45.44 24.22
C LEU A 78 2.20 44.83 23.54
N LEU A 79 1.16 45.64 23.30
CA LEU A 79 -0.05 45.21 22.58
C LEU A 79 0.27 44.84 21.12
N LEU A 80 1.11 45.61 20.44
CA LEU A 80 1.55 45.31 19.08
C LEU A 80 2.34 43.99 19.00
N VAL A 81 3.26 43.76 19.94
CA VAL A 81 4.02 42.50 20.01
C VAL A 81 3.09 41.31 20.28
N ALA A 82 2.12 41.47 21.20
CA ALA A 82 1.13 40.42 21.46
C ALA A 82 0.27 40.10 20.21
N ASP A 83 -0.12 41.13 19.47
CA ASP A 83 -0.91 40.98 18.25
C ASP A 83 -0.13 40.26 17.13
N ILE A 84 1.16 40.61 16.95
CA ILE A 84 2.04 39.87 15.99
C ILE A 84 2.12 38.40 16.33
N VAL A 85 2.25 38.05 17.62
CA VAL A 85 2.26 36.65 18.07
C VAL A 85 0.91 35.97 17.76
N CYS A 86 -0.21 36.66 17.97
CA CYS A 86 -1.53 36.16 17.63
C CYS A 86 -1.71 35.95 16.12
N MET A 87 -1.12 36.80 15.27
CA MET A 87 -1.16 36.67 13.82
C MET A 87 -0.44 35.41 13.31
N CYS A 88 0.55 34.89 14.02
CA CYS A 88 1.23 33.64 13.65
C CYS A 88 0.39 32.36 13.86
N SER A 89 -0.80 32.46 14.44
CA SER A 89 -1.61 31.33 14.90
C SER A 89 -2.74 30.94 13.97
N PHE A 90 -2.80 31.50 12.79
CA PHE A 90 -3.81 31.16 11.79
C PHE A 90 -3.49 29.84 11.10
N LEU A 91 -4.51 29.00 10.99
CA LEU A 91 -4.44 27.68 10.38
C LEU A 91 -5.45 27.59 9.24
N GLN A 92 -4.95 27.17 8.08
CA GLN A 92 -5.78 26.78 6.95
C GLN A 92 -5.65 25.28 6.71
N LEU A 93 -6.79 24.56 6.66
CA LEU A 93 -6.85 23.15 6.33
C LEU A 93 -7.67 22.92 5.06
N GLU A 94 -7.06 22.20 4.13
CA GLU A 94 -7.73 21.70 2.93
C GLU A 94 -8.40 20.35 3.20
N PRO A 95 -9.35 19.93 2.33
CA PRO A 95 -9.91 18.58 2.41
C PRO A 95 -8.84 17.49 2.34
N ASN A 96 -8.98 16.45 3.17
CA ASN A 96 -8.02 15.36 3.33
C ASN A 96 -6.62 15.81 3.80
N GLU A 97 -6.60 16.81 4.66
CA GLU A 97 -5.43 17.22 5.42
C GLU A 97 -5.75 17.20 6.91
N ALA A 98 -4.75 16.91 7.70
CA ALA A 98 -4.85 16.98 9.15
C ALA A 98 -3.67 17.80 9.73
N ARG A 99 -3.91 18.39 10.89
CA ARG A 99 -2.85 19.01 11.70
C ARG A 99 -2.75 18.30 13.02
N VAL A 100 -1.56 17.80 13.27
CA VAL A 100 -1.19 17.23 14.57
C VAL A 100 -0.72 18.35 15.46
N ILE A 101 -1.37 18.50 16.62
CA ILE A 101 -1.17 19.59 17.56
C ILE A 101 -0.43 19.06 18.77
N THR A 102 0.65 19.74 19.13
CA THR A 102 1.47 19.43 20.30
C THR A 102 1.54 20.64 21.23
N TRP A 103 1.50 20.39 22.54
CA TRP A 103 1.67 21.37 23.58
C TRP A 103 3.01 21.13 24.28
N PHE A 104 3.99 22.02 24.05
CA PHE A 104 5.35 21.88 24.60
C PHE A 104 5.92 20.45 24.45
N GLY A 105 5.75 19.85 23.26
CA GLY A 105 6.23 18.49 22.98
C GLY A 105 5.27 17.35 23.34
N LYS A 106 4.22 17.62 24.13
CA LYS A 106 3.18 16.62 24.42
C LYS A 106 2.10 16.63 23.33
N TYR A 107 1.74 15.45 22.84
CA TYR A 107 0.63 15.31 21.90
C TYR A 107 -0.70 15.77 22.54
N SER A 108 -1.38 16.69 21.90
CA SER A 108 -2.65 17.26 22.37
C SER A 108 -3.86 16.82 21.56
N GLY A 109 -3.63 16.32 20.33
CA GLY A 109 -4.67 15.80 19.46
C GLY A 109 -4.44 16.12 17.99
N THR A 110 -5.28 15.52 17.15
CA THR A 110 -5.29 15.73 15.69
C THR A 110 -6.54 16.51 15.31
N PHE A 111 -6.36 17.56 14.51
CA PHE A 111 -7.43 18.38 13.98
C PHE A 111 -7.55 18.16 12.46
N SER A 112 -8.73 17.71 11.99
CA SER A 112 -9.00 17.33 10.60
C SER A 112 -10.18 18.08 9.97
N GLU A 113 -10.77 19.07 10.66
CA GLU A 113 -11.89 19.83 10.11
C GLU A 113 -11.39 20.85 9.10
N THR A 114 -11.98 20.86 7.91
CA THR A 114 -11.60 21.76 6.81
C THR A 114 -12.09 23.18 7.06
N GLY A 115 -11.24 24.15 6.79
CA GLY A 115 -11.59 25.55 6.95
C GLY A 115 -10.43 26.43 7.39
N PHE A 116 -10.79 27.65 7.78
CA PHE A 116 -9.86 28.65 8.28
C PHE A 116 -10.13 28.87 9.77
N TYR A 117 -9.12 28.55 10.59
CA TYR A 117 -9.23 28.55 12.04
C TYR A 117 -8.09 29.33 12.68
N TRP A 118 -8.31 29.74 13.92
CA TRP A 118 -7.30 30.30 14.80
C TRP A 118 -7.12 29.39 16.03
N ILE A 119 -5.87 29.06 16.34
CA ILE A 119 -5.48 28.24 17.50
C ILE A 119 -4.48 29.03 18.32
N ASN A 120 -4.39 28.77 19.61
CA ASN A 120 -3.44 29.43 20.51
C ASN A 120 -1.99 29.32 19.96
N PRO A 121 -1.22 30.45 19.90
CA PRO A 121 0.13 30.52 19.33
C PRO A 121 1.17 29.59 19.99
N PHE A 122 0.92 29.15 21.20
CA PHE A 122 1.84 28.26 21.93
C PHE A 122 1.73 26.78 21.53
N TYR A 123 0.79 26.42 20.67
CA TYR A 123 0.70 25.06 20.12
C TYR A 123 1.66 24.90 18.92
N GLY A 124 2.49 23.86 18.99
CA GLY A 124 3.22 23.37 17.84
C GLY A 124 2.29 22.62 16.90
N THR A 125 2.33 22.90 15.61
CA THR A 125 1.47 22.23 14.62
C THR A 125 2.29 21.58 13.53
N LYS A 126 1.98 20.32 13.17
CA LYS A 126 2.56 19.63 12.03
C LYS A 126 1.45 19.25 11.04
N LYS A 127 1.59 19.68 9.79
CA LYS A 127 0.66 19.38 8.72
C LYS A 127 0.93 17.98 8.16
N VAL A 128 -0.13 17.20 7.92
CA VAL A 128 -0.06 15.84 7.38
C VAL A 128 -1.14 15.67 6.31
N SER A 129 -0.80 14.99 5.22
CA SER A 129 -1.76 14.67 4.16
C SER A 129 -2.38 13.29 4.41
N LEU A 130 -3.71 13.23 4.35
CA LEU A 130 -4.50 11.99 4.44
C LEU A 130 -4.93 11.47 3.06
N ARG A 131 -4.48 12.12 1.97
CA ARG A 131 -4.82 11.74 0.60
C ARG A 131 -4.19 10.40 0.27
N ALA A 132 -4.93 9.55 -0.45
CA ALA A 132 -4.39 8.32 -0.98
C ALA A 132 -3.23 8.61 -1.95
N ARG A 133 -2.20 7.76 -1.88
CA ARG A 133 -0.99 7.83 -2.70
C ARG A 133 -0.76 6.52 -3.40
N ASN A 134 -0.25 6.60 -4.61
CA ASN A 134 0.17 5.45 -5.38
C ASN A 134 1.69 5.30 -5.28
N LEU A 135 2.13 4.09 -4.99
CA LEU A 135 3.52 3.66 -5.03
C LEU A 135 3.65 2.60 -6.12
N ASP A 136 4.45 2.87 -7.12
CA ASP A 136 4.90 1.90 -8.11
C ASP A 136 6.32 1.48 -7.74
N ALA A 137 6.45 0.25 -7.25
CA ALA A 137 7.73 -0.29 -6.82
C ALA A 137 8.44 -0.96 -8.01
N GLU A 138 9.73 -0.66 -8.17
CA GLU A 138 10.56 -1.34 -9.17
C GLU A 138 10.57 -2.85 -8.94
N PRO A 139 10.54 -3.67 -10.00
CA PRO A 139 10.56 -5.12 -9.86
C PRO A 139 11.79 -5.62 -9.11
N ILE A 140 11.56 -6.43 -8.09
CA ILE A 140 12.61 -7.06 -7.29
C ILE A 140 12.82 -8.51 -7.69
N LYS A 141 14.06 -8.99 -7.58
CA LYS A 141 14.40 -10.38 -7.78
C LYS A 141 14.12 -11.18 -6.52
N VAL A 142 13.28 -12.21 -6.63
CA VAL A 142 12.91 -13.13 -5.54
C VAL A 142 12.90 -14.56 -6.06
N ASN A 143 12.91 -15.53 -5.16
CA ASN A 143 12.73 -16.93 -5.53
C ASN A 143 11.28 -17.33 -5.25
N ASP A 144 10.69 -18.08 -6.17
CA ASP A 144 9.40 -18.71 -6.01
C ASP A 144 9.46 -19.93 -5.05
N LYS A 145 8.32 -20.59 -4.80
CA LYS A 145 8.22 -21.82 -3.97
C LYS A 145 9.16 -22.94 -4.44
N THR A 146 9.41 -23.01 -5.75
CA THR A 146 10.27 -24.05 -6.38
C THR A 146 11.75 -23.65 -6.41
N GLY A 147 12.08 -22.45 -5.98
CA GLY A 147 13.45 -21.93 -5.97
C GLY A 147 13.88 -21.24 -7.27
N ASN A 148 12.99 -21.07 -8.23
CA ASN A 148 13.28 -20.35 -9.46
C ASN A 148 13.37 -18.84 -9.21
N PRO A 149 14.41 -18.14 -9.70
CA PRO A 149 14.49 -16.70 -9.61
C PRO A 149 13.48 -16.03 -10.55
N ILE A 150 12.61 -15.21 -9.97
CA ILE A 150 11.62 -14.41 -10.68
C ILE A 150 11.80 -12.92 -10.39
N MET A 151 11.37 -12.09 -11.32
CA MET A 151 11.24 -10.65 -11.16
C MET A 151 9.76 -10.34 -10.91
N ILE A 152 9.48 -9.68 -9.78
CA ILE A 152 8.12 -9.36 -9.38
C ILE A 152 8.04 -7.90 -8.95
N GLY A 153 7.05 -7.16 -9.45
CA GLY A 153 6.77 -5.76 -9.13
C GLY A 153 5.44 -5.60 -8.42
N LEU A 154 5.30 -4.51 -7.68
CA LEU A 154 4.15 -4.19 -6.84
C LEU A 154 3.68 -2.76 -7.12
N VAL A 155 2.38 -2.61 -7.35
CA VAL A 155 1.67 -1.32 -7.23
C VAL A 155 0.85 -1.35 -5.95
N LEU A 156 1.01 -0.30 -5.16
CA LEU A 156 0.36 -0.16 -3.86
C LEU A 156 -0.30 1.21 -3.75
N VAL A 157 -1.60 1.21 -3.45
CA VAL A 157 -2.34 2.42 -3.06
C VAL A 157 -2.50 2.43 -1.55
N TRP A 158 -2.00 3.47 -0.92
CA TRP A 158 -2.01 3.60 0.52
C TRP A 158 -2.42 5.01 0.96
N LYS A 159 -2.96 5.12 2.17
CA LYS A 159 -3.29 6.39 2.82
C LYS A 159 -2.94 6.35 4.30
N LEU A 160 -2.79 7.53 4.89
CA LEU A 160 -2.57 7.64 6.31
C LEU A 160 -3.92 7.58 7.05
N LYS A 161 -4.01 6.69 8.06
CA LYS A 161 -5.19 6.50 8.90
C LYS A 161 -4.96 7.04 10.32
N ASP A 162 -3.80 6.79 10.89
CA ASP A 162 -3.44 7.20 12.24
C ASP A 162 -2.21 8.13 12.18
N THR A 163 -2.45 9.42 12.37
CA THR A 163 -1.42 10.45 12.29
C THR A 163 -0.47 10.42 13.50
N TYR A 164 -0.93 9.93 14.66
CA TYR A 164 -0.11 9.81 15.84
C TYR A 164 0.99 8.77 15.63
N LYS A 165 0.63 7.57 15.19
CA LYS A 165 1.59 6.50 14.90
C LYS A 165 2.61 6.91 13.86
N ALA A 166 2.16 7.53 12.78
CA ALA A 166 3.04 7.95 11.69
C ALA A 166 4.07 9.01 12.10
N LEU A 167 3.76 9.87 13.07
CA LEU A 167 4.64 10.95 13.49
C LEU A 167 5.51 10.63 14.69
N PHE A 168 5.08 9.71 15.57
CA PHE A 168 5.71 9.49 16.86
C PHE A 168 6.16 8.04 17.11
N GLU A 169 5.61 7.05 16.42
CA GLU A 169 6.02 5.66 16.59
C GLU A 169 7.03 5.20 15.52
N VAL A 170 6.99 5.81 14.32
CA VAL A 170 7.96 5.51 13.26
C VAL A 170 9.02 6.58 13.21
N ASP A 171 10.29 6.19 13.36
CA ASP A 171 11.41 7.11 13.19
C ASP A 171 11.63 7.43 11.70
N THR A 172 10.99 8.50 11.26
CA THR A 172 11.12 9.01 9.89
C THR A 172 12.46 9.72 9.64
N GLN A 173 13.23 10.04 10.69
CA GLN A 173 14.51 10.76 10.55
C GLN A 173 15.63 9.81 10.10
N THR A 174 15.66 8.59 10.60
CA THR A 174 16.64 7.57 10.16
C THR A 174 16.45 7.14 8.72
N MET A 175 15.24 7.30 8.17
CA MET A 175 14.91 6.98 6.78
C MET A 175 15.19 8.13 5.81
N ALA A 176 15.39 9.35 6.31
CA ALA A 176 15.76 10.51 5.52
C ALA A 176 17.27 10.55 5.27
N SER A 177 17.73 9.95 4.18
CA SER A 177 19.16 9.96 3.77
C SER A 177 19.69 11.32 3.28
N ALA A 178 19.06 12.43 3.66
CA ALA A 178 19.53 13.78 3.34
C ALA A 178 19.79 14.55 4.65
N PRO A 179 21.06 14.90 4.95
CA PRO A 179 21.45 15.52 6.23
C PRO A 179 21.02 16.99 6.39
N ASN A 180 20.30 17.62 5.47
CA ASN A 180 20.09 19.05 5.42
C ASN A 180 18.64 19.55 5.37
N THR A 181 17.66 18.77 5.79
CA THR A 181 16.29 19.31 5.92
C THR A 181 15.85 19.23 7.39
N VAL A 182 16.48 20.06 8.22
CA VAL A 182 15.96 20.47 9.52
C VAL A 182 14.82 21.45 9.25
N GLY A 183 13.68 20.91 8.86
CA GLY A 183 12.44 21.63 8.69
C GLY A 183 11.38 20.58 8.55
N ALA A 184 10.41 20.59 9.46
CA ALA A 184 9.26 19.67 9.46
C ALA A 184 8.34 19.98 8.26
N ASP A 185 8.85 19.87 7.04
CA ASP A 185 8.06 20.04 5.82
C ASP A 185 7.24 18.76 5.60
N THR A 186 5.96 18.95 5.36
CA THR A 186 5.00 17.88 5.05
C THR A 186 5.51 16.94 3.96
N LYS A 187 6.23 17.48 2.98
CA LYS A 187 6.84 16.70 1.88
C LYS A 187 7.92 15.74 2.38
N GLY A 188 8.78 16.19 3.28
CA GLY A 188 9.85 15.37 3.85
C GLY A 188 9.31 14.17 4.63
N LEU A 189 8.30 14.39 5.47
CA LEU A 189 7.60 13.35 6.20
C LEU A 189 6.96 12.32 5.25
N MET A 190 6.23 12.80 4.26
CA MET A 190 5.52 11.90 3.32
C MET A 190 6.48 11.08 2.47
N ASN A 191 7.64 11.64 2.08
CA ASN A 191 8.68 10.90 1.36
C ASN A 191 9.37 9.85 2.26
N ALA A 192 9.50 10.11 3.56
CA ALA A 192 10.03 9.13 4.50
C ALA A 192 9.06 7.96 4.69
N LEU A 193 7.75 8.24 4.84
CA LEU A 193 6.71 7.22 4.90
C LEU A 193 6.63 6.40 3.62
N GLU A 194 6.75 7.02 2.44
CA GLU A 194 6.78 6.31 1.16
C GLU A 194 7.95 5.33 1.06
N ARG A 195 9.14 5.72 1.53
CA ARG A 195 10.29 4.80 1.63
C ARG A 195 10.03 3.65 2.59
N PHE A 196 9.42 3.93 3.74
CA PHE A 196 9.02 2.89 4.68
C PHE A 196 8.05 1.91 4.03
N VAL A 197 7.02 2.41 3.35
CA VAL A 197 6.04 1.60 2.61
C VAL A 197 6.74 0.74 1.54
N ARG A 198 7.69 1.30 0.80
CA ARG A 198 8.47 0.56 -0.22
C ARG A 198 9.23 -0.61 0.41
N VAL A 199 9.99 -0.36 1.47
CA VAL A 199 10.78 -1.40 2.13
C VAL A 199 9.90 -2.51 2.70
N GLN A 200 8.77 -2.15 3.34
CA GLN A 200 7.81 -3.13 3.85
C GLN A 200 7.09 -3.86 2.70
N GLY A 201 6.82 -3.16 1.60
CA GLY A 201 6.27 -3.73 0.37
C GLY A 201 7.16 -4.81 -0.21
N ASP A 202 8.45 -4.52 -0.39
CA ASP A 202 9.43 -5.48 -0.88
C ASP A 202 9.55 -6.71 0.02
N ALA A 203 9.48 -6.52 1.33
CA ALA A 203 9.55 -7.61 2.30
C ALA A 203 8.29 -8.50 2.27
N ALA A 204 7.10 -7.90 2.16
CA ALA A 204 5.85 -8.63 2.06
C ALA A 204 5.76 -9.38 0.72
N LEU A 205 6.13 -8.72 -0.38
CA LEU A 205 6.15 -9.31 -1.72
C LEU A 205 7.07 -10.52 -1.78
N ARG A 206 8.26 -10.45 -1.18
CA ARG A 206 9.20 -11.58 -1.10
C ARG A 206 8.63 -12.74 -0.29
N GLN A 207 7.92 -12.44 0.79
CA GLN A 207 7.29 -13.46 1.63
C GLN A 207 6.15 -14.18 0.90
N VAL A 208 5.28 -13.43 0.22
CA VAL A 208 4.16 -14.00 -0.52
C VAL A 208 4.65 -14.76 -1.75
N ALA A 209 5.56 -14.19 -2.54
CA ALA A 209 6.13 -14.85 -3.72
C ALA A 209 6.79 -16.20 -3.40
N GLY A 210 7.45 -16.33 -2.24
CA GLY A 210 8.07 -17.58 -1.81
C GLY A 210 7.07 -18.69 -1.41
N GLN A 211 5.78 -18.40 -1.29
CA GLN A 211 4.75 -19.38 -0.94
C GLN A 211 4.12 -20.04 -2.19
N TYR A 212 4.22 -19.42 -3.35
CA TYR A 212 3.61 -19.85 -4.59
C TYR A 212 4.65 -20.15 -5.66
N ALA A 213 4.40 -21.17 -6.48
CA ALA A 213 5.17 -21.39 -7.69
C ALA A 213 4.79 -20.33 -8.75
N TYR A 214 5.74 -20.00 -9.62
CA TYR A 214 5.45 -19.11 -10.76
C TYR A 214 4.41 -19.72 -11.70
N ASP A 215 4.63 -20.96 -12.07
CA ASP A 215 3.77 -21.76 -12.93
C ASP A 215 3.86 -23.23 -12.48
N ASN A 216 2.76 -23.97 -12.50
CA ASN A 216 2.71 -25.37 -12.11
C ASN A 216 1.69 -26.11 -12.98
N ASP A 217 1.98 -27.35 -13.33
CA ASP A 217 1.08 -28.24 -14.06
C ASP A 217 0.00 -28.88 -13.17
N ASN A 218 0.07 -28.67 -11.85
CA ASN A 218 -0.89 -29.15 -10.87
C ASN A 218 -1.99 -28.12 -10.61
N GLU A 219 -3.12 -28.54 -10.00
CA GLU A 219 -4.24 -27.66 -9.62
C GLU A 219 -3.93 -26.70 -8.45
N GLU A 220 -2.68 -26.65 -7.97
CA GLU A 220 -2.28 -25.72 -6.90
C GLU A 220 -2.26 -24.27 -7.43
N PRO A 221 -2.63 -23.30 -6.59
CA PRO A 221 -2.60 -21.88 -6.98
C PRO A 221 -1.18 -21.42 -7.31
N THR A 222 -1.03 -20.72 -8.44
CA THR A 222 0.24 -20.20 -8.94
C THR A 222 0.22 -18.68 -9.04
N LEU A 223 1.39 -18.04 -9.03
CA LEU A 223 1.51 -16.58 -9.20
C LEU A 223 0.89 -16.09 -10.51
N ARG A 224 0.82 -16.96 -11.54
CA ARG A 224 0.30 -16.62 -12.85
C ARG A 224 -1.22 -16.80 -12.97
N SER A 225 -1.79 -17.85 -12.38
CA SER A 225 -3.19 -18.21 -12.57
C SER A 225 -4.15 -17.63 -11.52
N ASN A 226 -3.67 -17.41 -10.28
CA ASN A 226 -4.50 -17.02 -9.13
C ASN A 226 -4.15 -15.62 -8.61
N ALA A 227 -4.01 -14.66 -9.54
CA ALA A 227 -3.58 -13.30 -9.21
C ALA A 227 -4.46 -12.62 -8.15
N ASP A 228 -5.77 -12.81 -8.20
CA ASP A 228 -6.70 -12.15 -7.26
C ASP A 228 -6.54 -12.66 -5.83
N GLU A 229 -6.43 -13.97 -5.61
CA GLU A 229 -6.19 -14.56 -4.30
C GLU A 229 -4.85 -14.11 -3.70
N ILE A 230 -3.83 -14.05 -4.53
CA ILE A 230 -2.48 -13.64 -4.12
C ILE A 230 -2.44 -12.15 -3.80
N ASN A 231 -3.13 -11.30 -4.56
CA ASN A 231 -3.26 -9.88 -4.29
C ASN A 231 -3.97 -9.63 -2.96
N GLU A 232 -5.04 -10.40 -2.64
CA GLU A 232 -5.75 -10.31 -1.37
C GLU A 232 -4.84 -10.69 -0.18
N GLN A 233 -4.07 -11.77 -0.31
CA GLN A 233 -3.10 -12.14 0.72
C GLN A 233 -1.98 -11.12 0.88
N LEU A 234 -1.52 -10.54 -0.23
CA LEU A 234 -0.51 -9.49 -0.22
C LEU A 234 -1.02 -8.23 0.47
N GLU A 235 -2.26 -7.82 0.16
CA GLU A 235 -2.94 -6.70 0.79
C GLU A 235 -3.07 -6.90 2.31
N GLN A 236 -3.52 -8.06 2.74
CA GLN A 236 -3.64 -8.40 4.16
C GLN A 236 -2.28 -8.36 4.87
N LYS A 237 -1.24 -8.94 4.26
CA LYS A 237 0.12 -8.94 4.85
C LYS A 237 0.72 -7.54 4.91
N LEU A 238 0.45 -6.72 3.92
CA LEU A 238 0.88 -5.32 3.90
C LEU A 238 0.13 -4.51 4.95
N ASP A 239 -1.18 -4.67 5.06
CA ASP A 239 -1.98 -3.94 6.05
C ASP A 239 -1.53 -4.28 7.49
N GLU A 240 -1.28 -5.57 7.80
CA GLU A 240 -0.72 -5.99 9.09
C GLU A 240 0.61 -5.29 9.42
N ARG A 241 1.52 -5.16 8.45
CA ARG A 241 2.84 -4.54 8.64
C ARG A 241 2.78 -3.02 8.72
N LEU A 242 1.96 -2.41 7.85
CA LEU A 242 1.85 -0.96 7.73
C LEU A 242 0.96 -0.34 8.80
N ALA A 243 0.06 -1.11 9.42
CA ALA A 243 -0.75 -0.69 10.56
C ALA A 243 0.08 -0.20 11.76
N LEU A 244 1.32 -0.70 11.93
CA LEU A 244 2.26 -0.22 12.94
C LEU A 244 2.64 1.25 12.72
N ALA A 245 2.70 1.69 11.47
CA ALA A 245 2.99 3.08 11.09
C ALA A 245 1.72 3.92 10.92
N GLY A 246 0.54 3.41 11.26
CA GLY A 246 -0.73 4.10 11.08
C GLY A 246 -1.14 4.28 9.61
N ILE A 247 -0.61 3.44 8.72
CA ILE A 247 -0.89 3.44 7.29
C ILE A 247 -1.93 2.35 7.00
N GLU A 248 -2.91 2.66 6.18
CA GLU A 248 -3.93 1.74 5.67
C GLU A 248 -3.66 1.47 4.19
N VAL A 249 -3.66 0.20 3.83
CA VAL A 249 -3.60 -0.26 2.44
C VAL A 249 -4.99 -0.17 1.84
N VAL A 250 -5.11 0.52 0.71
CA VAL A 250 -6.36 0.62 -0.04
C VAL A 250 -6.43 -0.47 -1.10
N GLU A 251 -5.30 -0.75 -1.74
CA GLU A 251 -5.17 -1.73 -2.80
C GLU A 251 -3.70 -2.12 -2.96
N ALA A 252 -3.43 -3.42 -3.14
CA ALA A 252 -2.10 -3.93 -3.44
C ALA A 252 -2.18 -4.95 -4.58
N ARG A 253 -1.44 -4.71 -5.67
CA ARG A 253 -1.45 -5.59 -6.84
C ARG A 253 -0.06 -5.85 -7.37
N ILE A 254 0.14 -7.07 -7.87
CA ILE A 254 1.33 -7.41 -8.66
C ILE A 254 1.14 -6.79 -10.04
N ASN A 255 2.06 -5.91 -10.45
CA ASN A 255 2.04 -5.25 -11.76
C ASN A 255 3.03 -5.84 -12.76
N TYR A 256 4.04 -6.55 -12.25
CA TYR A 256 5.07 -7.16 -13.07
C TYR A 256 5.40 -8.55 -12.55
N LEU A 257 5.42 -9.53 -13.43
CA LEU A 257 5.77 -10.91 -13.11
C LEU A 257 6.46 -11.56 -14.32
N ALA A 258 7.73 -11.92 -14.16
CA ALA A 258 8.51 -12.58 -15.19
C ALA A 258 9.62 -13.45 -14.56
N TYR A 259 10.10 -14.46 -15.29
CA TYR A 259 11.33 -15.12 -14.90
C TYR A 259 12.52 -14.17 -14.96
N ALA A 260 13.46 -14.34 -14.04
CA ALA A 260 14.70 -13.59 -14.10
C ALA A 260 15.45 -13.85 -15.42
N PRO A 261 16.14 -12.85 -16.00
CA PRO A 261 16.76 -12.96 -17.32
C PRO A 261 17.70 -14.17 -17.46
N GLU A 262 18.34 -14.58 -16.37
CA GLU A 262 19.30 -15.68 -16.34
C GLU A 262 18.67 -17.04 -16.68
N ILE A 263 17.40 -17.24 -16.32
CA ILE A 263 16.71 -18.53 -16.53
C ILE A 263 15.57 -18.45 -17.55
N ALA A 264 15.20 -17.24 -17.98
CA ALA A 264 14.04 -17.05 -18.87
C ALA A 264 14.09 -17.91 -20.14
N ALA A 265 15.25 -18.00 -20.80
CA ALA A 265 15.43 -18.81 -22.00
C ALA A 265 15.29 -20.32 -21.74
N VAL A 266 15.75 -20.79 -20.57
CA VAL A 266 15.66 -22.22 -20.19
C VAL A 266 14.21 -22.56 -19.85
N MET A 267 13.52 -21.69 -19.11
CA MET A 267 12.12 -21.89 -18.74
C MET A 267 11.18 -21.82 -19.94
N LEU A 268 11.47 -20.96 -20.91
CA LEU A 268 10.71 -20.93 -22.18
C LEU A 268 10.84 -22.27 -22.95
N ARG A 269 12.05 -22.85 -23.01
CA ARG A 269 12.25 -24.17 -23.65
C ARG A 269 11.50 -25.28 -22.91
N ARG A 270 11.49 -25.24 -21.56
CA ARG A 270 10.71 -26.19 -20.76
C ARG A 270 9.22 -26.06 -21.07
N GLN A 271 8.67 -24.85 -21.03
CA GLN A 271 7.25 -24.61 -21.34
C GLN A 271 6.89 -25.06 -22.78
N GLN A 272 7.79 -24.85 -23.75
CA GLN A 272 7.59 -25.34 -25.11
C GLN A 272 7.57 -26.87 -25.16
N ALA A 273 8.47 -27.56 -24.45
CA ALA A 273 8.50 -29.01 -24.40
C ALA A 273 7.23 -29.59 -23.73
N ASP A 274 6.81 -29.00 -22.60
CA ASP A 274 5.61 -29.40 -21.89
C ASP A 274 4.36 -29.16 -22.75
N ALA A 275 4.26 -28.04 -23.45
CA ALA A 275 3.18 -27.75 -24.39
C ALA A 275 3.10 -28.75 -25.55
N ILE A 276 4.27 -29.17 -26.09
CA ILE A 276 4.31 -30.19 -27.16
C ILE A 276 3.85 -31.54 -26.62
N ILE A 277 4.26 -31.93 -25.41
CA ILE A 277 3.83 -33.19 -24.78
C ILE A 277 2.31 -33.18 -24.57
N GLN A 278 1.77 -32.11 -23.94
CA GLN A 278 0.33 -31.96 -23.72
C GLN A 278 -0.48 -31.97 -25.04
N ALA A 279 0.03 -31.29 -26.07
CA ALA A 279 -0.60 -31.29 -27.39
C ALA A 279 -0.64 -32.70 -27.98
N ARG A 280 0.47 -33.45 -27.90
CA ARG A 280 0.51 -34.84 -28.39
C ARG A 280 -0.41 -35.76 -27.60
N GLU A 281 -0.45 -35.63 -26.27
CA GLU A 281 -1.38 -36.39 -25.45
C GLU A 281 -2.84 -36.16 -25.85
N LYS A 282 -3.23 -34.90 -26.09
CA LYS A 282 -4.57 -34.55 -26.59
C LYS A 282 -4.85 -35.11 -27.97
N ILE A 283 -3.87 -35.16 -28.89
CA ILE A 283 -4.00 -35.78 -30.20
C ILE A 283 -4.23 -37.28 -30.08
N VAL A 284 -3.44 -37.96 -29.23
CA VAL A 284 -3.60 -39.41 -29.00
C VAL A 284 -4.94 -39.74 -28.35
N GLU A 285 -5.35 -38.98 -27.32
CA GLU A 285 -6.67 -39.16 -26.68
C GLU A 285 -7.81 -38.97 -27.68
N GLY A 286 -7.74 -37.93 -28.51
CA GLY A 286 -8.69 -37.65 -29.59
C GLY A 286 -8.69 -38.76 -30.64
N ALA A 287 -7.52 -39.24 -31.05
CA ALA A 287 -7.40 -40.34 -32.04
C ALA A 287 -8.02 -41.66 -31.53
N VAL A 288 -7.71 -42.02 -30.26
CA VAL A 288 -8.31 -43.23 -29.62
C VAL A 288 -9.82 -43.09 -29.54
N SER A 289 -10.34 -41.92 -29.16
CA SER A 289 -11.78 -41.66 -29.10
C SER A 289 -12.45 -41.77 -30.49
N MET A 290 -11.81 -41.23 -31.54
CA MET A 290 -12.30 -41.31 -32.91
C MET A 290 -12.28 -42.74 -33.45
N VAL A 291 -11.21 -43.52 -33.20
CA VAL A 291 -11.13 -44.92 -33.59
C VAL A 291 -12.19 -45.76 -32.90
N LYS A 292 -12.40 -45.56 -31.59
CA LYS A 292 -13.48 -46.22 -30.85
C LYS A 292 -14.85 -45.91 -31.47
N MET A 293 -15.14 -44.66 -31.72
CA MET A 293 -16.40 -44.21 -32.35
C MET A 293 -16.61 -44.82 -33.73
N ALA A 294 -15.54 -44.92 -34.55
CA ALA A 294 -15.60 -45.55 -35.88
C ALA A 294 -15.91 -47.03 -35.78
N LEU A 295 -15.25 -47.76 -34.89
CA LEU A 295 -15.52 -49.19 -34.67
C LEU A 295 -16.92 -49.47 -34.15
N ASP A 296 -17.41 -48.67 -33.19
CA ASP A 296 -18.75 -48.78 -32.64
C ASP A 296 -19.82 -48.52 -33.74
N LYS A 297 -19.63 -47.55 -34.61
CA LYS A 297 -20.52 -47.28 -35.77
C LYS A 297 -20.51 -48.40 -36.76
N LEU A 298 -19.33 -48.91 -37.17
CA LEU A 298 -19.24 -50.02 -38.13
C LEU A 298 -19.90 -51.30 -37.62
N SER A 299 -19.80 -51.53 -36.29
CA SER A 299 -20.48 -52.68 -35.66
C SER A 299 -22.00 -52.48 -35.52
N SER A 300 -22.46 -51.25 -35.21
CA SER A 300 -23.89 -50.97 -35.01
C SER A 300 -24.70 -50.92 -36.30
N GLU A 301 -24.06 -50.55 -37.41
CA GLU A 301 -24.69 -50.43 -38.76
C GLU A 301 -24.50 -51.69 -39.59
N ASP A 302 -23.92 -52.78 -39.07
CA ASP A 302 -23.68 -54.05 -39.69
C ASP A 302 -22.96 -53.97 -41.06
N ILE A 303 -22.09 -52.96 -41.24
CA ILE A 303 -21.41 -52.64 -42.49
C ILE A 303 -20.33 -53.68 -42.81
N VAL A 304 -19.64 -54.21 -41.80
CA VAL A 304 -18.57 -55.19 -41.99
C VAL A 304 -18.46 -56.06 -40.72
N GLU A 305 -18.49 -57.38 -40.86
CA GLU A 305 -18.08 -58.35 -39.85
C GLU A 305 -16.54 -58.34 -39.75
N LEU A 306 -16.01 -57.66 -38.73
CA LEU A 306 -14.57 -57.58 -38.46
C LEU A 306 -14.17 -58.64 -37.42
N ASP A 307 -13.31 -59.55 -37.82
CA ASP A 307 -12.59 -60.46 -36.92
C ASP A 307 -11.60 -59.64 -36.05
N ASP A 308 -11.25 -60.17 -34.87
CA ASP A 308 -10.42 -59.42 -33.91
C ASP A 308 -9.03 -59.01 -34.46
N ASP A 309 -8.45 -59.86 -35.32
CA ASP A 309 -7.17 -59.57 -35.99
C ASP A 309 -7.32 -58.39 -36.98
N LYS A 310 -8.45 -58.35 -37.71
CA LYS A 310 -8.73 -57.27 -38.65
C LYS A 310 -9.06 -55.95 -37.94
N LYS A 311 -9.75 -56.02 -36.78
CA LYS A 311 -9.97 -54.85 -35.92
C LYS A 311 -8.64 -54.27 -35.42
N ALA A 312 -7.72 -55.13 -34.93
CA ALA A 312 -6.42 -54.71 -34.45
C ALA A 312 -5.58 -54.03 -35.56
N ALA A 313 -5.57 -54.60 -36.78
CA ALA A 313 -4.87 -54.01 -37.92
C ALA A 313 -5.49 -52.65 -38.32
N MET A 314 -6.83 -52.52 -38.32
CA MET A 314 -7.51 -51.30 -38.64
C MET A 314 -7.26 -50.21 -37.60
N VAL A 315 -7.29 -50.54 -36.30
CA VAL A 315 -6.96 -49.63 -35.19
C VAL A 315 -5.53 -49.10 -35.32
N SER A 316 -4.56 -50.01 -35.57
CA SER A 316 -3.17 -49.63 -35.76
C SER A 316 -2.97 -48.65 -36.92
N ASN A 317 -3.58 -48.94 -38.07
CA ASN A 317 -3.49 -48.08 -39.28
C ASN A 317 -4.15 -46.72 -39.06
N LEU A 318 -5.33 -46.67 -38.41
CA LEU A 318 -6.03 -45.41 -38.10
C LEU A 318 -5.25 -44.56 -37.09
N LEU A 319 -4.68 -45.18 -36.06
CA LEU A 319 -3.87 -44.44 -35.08
C LEU A 319 -2.62 -43.85 -35.72
N VAL A 320 -1.93 -44.57 -36.63
CA VAL A 320 -0.78 -44.07 -37.35
C VAL A 320 -1.14 -42.84 -38.19
N VAL A 321 -2.29 -42.90 -38.89
CA VAL A 321 -2.75 -41.77 -39.70
C VAL A 321 -3.19 -40.57 -38.85
N LEU A 322 -3.90 -40.82 -37.74
CA LEU A 322 -4.46 -39.76 -36.91
C LEU A 322 -3.44 -39.12 -35.95
N CYS A 323 -2.39 -39.87 -35.57
CA CYS A 323 -1.33 -39.37 -34.66
C CYS A 323 -0.08 -38.90 -35.42
N GLY A 324 0.02 -39.13 -36.74
CA GLY A 324 1.15 -38.71 -37.56
C GLY A 324 1.12 -37.22 -37.85
N ASP A 325 2.29 -36.56 -37.76
CA ASP A 325 2.45 -35.13 -38.07
C ASP A 325 2.51 -34.86 -39.59
N ASP A 326 2.85 -35.89 -40.41
CA ASP A 326 2.95 -35.78 -41.84
C ASP A 326 1.65 -36.25 -42.53
N ASN A 327 1.30 -35.61 -43.66
CA ASN A 327 0.21 -36.05 -44.51
C ASN A 327 0.46 -37.47 -44.97
N ALA A 328 -0.26 -38.44 -44.38
CA ALA A 328 -0.19 -39.82 -44.77
C ALA A 328 -0.57 -39.95 -46.25
N GLN A 329 0.38 -40.39 -47.10
CA GLN A 329 0.05 -40.79 -48.49
C GLN A 329 -0.47 -42.22 -48.46
N PRO A 330 -1.77 -42.46 -48.78
CA PRO A 330 -2.28 -43.81 -48.81
C PRO A 330 -1.65 -44.59 -49.97
N VAL A 331 -0.84 -45.60 -49.65
CA VAL A 331 -0.38 -46.57 -50.61
C VAL A 331 -1.45 -47.63 -50.74
N VAL A 332 -2.27 -47.55 -51.81
CA VAL A 332 -3.28 -48.57 -52.14
C VAL A 332 -2.58 -49.76 -52.74
N ASN A 333 -2.42 -50.81 -51.94
CA ASN A 333 -1.93 -52.10 -52.45
C ASN A 333 -3.07 -52.85 -53.16
N THR A 334 -3.16 -52.75 -54.45
CA THR A 334 -4.20 -53.39 -55.29
C THR A 334 -3.95 -54.88 -55.55
N GLY A 335 -2.90 -55.51 -54.99
CA GLY A 335 -2.43 -56.83 -55.38
C GLY A 335 -2.78 -58.01 -54.49
N THR A 336 -3.44 -57.83 -53.30
CA THR A 336 -3.64 -58.91 -52.31
C THR A 336 -5.10 -59.10 -51.85
N LEU A 337 -6.08 -58.81 -52.72
CA LEU A 337 -7.49 -59.03 -52.36
C LEU A 337 -8.00 -60.44 -52.75
N ASN A 338 -7.14 -61.35 -53.20
CA ASN A 338 -7.48 -62.72 -53.47
C ASN A 338 -6.51 -63.70 -52.81
N HIS A 339 -6.81 -64.13 -51.60
CA HIS A 339 -6.59 -65.49 -51.11
C HIS A 339 -7.46 -65.73 -49.89
#